data_f26b42e5149b3b425eda5daa50a3dc34
#
_entry.id   f26b42e5149b3b425eda5daa50a3dc34
#
_cell.length_a   1.000
_cell.length_b   1.000
_cell.length_c   1.000
_cell.angle_alpha   90.00
_cell.angle_beta   90.00
_cell.angle_gamma   90.00
#
_symmetry.space_group_name_H-M   'P 1'
#
loop_
_entity.id
_entity.type
_entity.pdbx_description
1 polymer ?
#
loop_
_entity_poly.entity_id
_entity_poly.type
_entity_poly.pdbx_seq_one_letter_code
_entity_poly.pdbx_strand_id
1 'polypeptide(L)'
;RKIDGELQFDAAFVPVVAKQKAPESEVAGHANVFVFPELQSGNIGYKIAQRLGGFEAIGPVLQGLNKPVSDLSRGSVEEDVYKVAIITAAQALM
;
A
#
# COMPACT_ATOMS: atom_id res chain seq x y z
N ARG A 1 -15.53 2.81 7.67
CA ARG A 1 -14.15 2.28 7.63
C ARG A 1 -13.43 2.61 8.94
N LYS A 2 -12.59 1.70 9.39
CA LYS A 2 -11.81 1.90 10.61
C LYS A 2 -10.44 2.44 10.24
N ILE A 3 -10.03 3.50 10.93
CA ILE A 3 -8.75 4.18 10.69
C ILE A 3 -8.10 4.42 12.04
N ASP A 4 -6.79 4.17 12.13
CA ASP A 4 -5.99 4.46 13.30
C ASP A 4 -4.63 4.98 12.86
N GLY A 5 -3.83 5.45 13.79
CA GLY A 5 -2.54 6.04 13.49
C GLY A 5 -1.55 5.94 14.63
N GLU A 6 -0.36 6.48 14.36
CA GLU A 6 0.76 6.44 15.31
C GLU A 6 1.13 5.01 15.72
N LEU A 7 0.96 4.06 14.79
CA LEU A 7 1.34 2.67 15.00
C LEU A 7 2.63 2.36 14.27
N GLN A 8 3.51 1.61 14.92
CA GLN A 8 4.61 0.98 14.21
C GLN A 8 4.05 -0.10 13.30
N PHE A 9 4.77 -0.41 12.22
CA PHE A 9 4.29 -1.38 11.24
C PHE A 9 3.97 -2.74 11.87
N ASP A 10 4.83 -3.22 12.75
CA ASP A 10 4.62 -4.49 13.42
C ASP A 10 3.38 -4.48 14.32
N ALA A 11 3.13 -3.39 15.03
CA ALA A 11 1.91 -3.24 15.82
C ALA A 11 0.66 -3.18 14.93
N ALA A 12 0.75 -2.55 13.76
CA ALA A 12 -0.37 -2.49 12.83
C ALA A 12 -0.71 -3.87 12.25
N PHE A 13 0.29 -4.72 12.03
CA PHE A 13 0.13 -5.96 11.28
C PHE A 13 0.13 -7.23 12.13
N VAL A 14 0.94 -7.27 13.20
CA VAL A 14 1.14 -8.50 14.00
C VAL A 14 0.26 -8.48 15.24
N PRO A 15 -0.70 -9.41 15.39
CA PRO A 15 -1.66 -9.38 16.50
C PRO A 15 -1.02 -9.41 17.88
N VAL A 16 0.04 -10.19 18.10
CA VAL A 16 0.68 -10.26 19.42
C VAL A 16 1.37 -8.96 19.78
N VAL A 17 1.94 -8.26 18.81
CA VAL A 17 2.56 -6.95 19.01
C VAL A 17 1.49 -5.89 19.27
N ALA A 18 0.38 -5.97 18.54
CA ALA A 18 -0.76 -5.07 18.73
C ALA A 18 -1.29 -5.12 20.17
N LYS A 19 -1.41 -6.32 20.73
CA LYS A 19 -1.85 -6.48 22.12
C LYS A 19 -0.92 -5.82 23.13
N GLN A 20 0.38 -5.84 22.85
CA GLN A 20 1.38 -5.25 23.74
C GLN A 20 1.44 -3.73 23.61
N LYS A 21 1.39 -3.22 22.39
CA LYS A 21 1.66 -1.80 22.10
C LYS A 21 0.41 -0.96 21.91
N ALA A 22 -0.68 -1.53 21.45
CA ALA A 22 -1.91 -0.81 21.15
C ALA A 22 -3.15 -1.64 21.49
N PRO A 23 -3.32 -2.05 22.76
CA PRO A 23 -4.39 -2.97 23.15
C PRO A 23 -5.80 -2.42 22.93
N GLU A 24 -5.95 -1.10 22.85
CA GLU A 24 -7.25 -0.46 22.67
C GLU A 24 -7.59 -0.13 21.25
N SER A 25 -6.67 -0.39 20.30
CA SER A 25 -6.90 -0.12 18.90
C SER A 25 -7.78 -1.20 18.26
N GLU A 26 -8.79 -0.78 17.51
CA GLU A 26 -9.61 -1.70 16.72
C GLU A 26 -8.93 -2.11 15.42
N VAL A 27 -7.86 -1.42 15.02
CA VAL A 27 -7.16 -1.63 13.76
C VAL A 27 -5.86 -2.42 13.95
N ALA A 28 -5.15 -2.16 15.05
CA ALA A 28 -3.85 -2.79 15.31
C ALA A 28 -3.93 -4.32 15.25
N GLY A 29 -2.98 -4.92 14.58
CA GLY A 29 -2.92 -6.37 14.36
C GLY A 29 -3.78 -6.87 13.19
N HIS A 30 -4.58 -6.00 12.60
CA HIS A 30 -5.52 -6.36 11.53
C HIS A 30 -5.51 -5.38 10.37
N ALA A 31 -4.58 -4.43 10.34
CA ALA A 31 -4.51 -3.45 9.29
C ALA A 31 -4.22 -4.12 7.94
N ASN A 32 -4.90 -3.66 6.91
CA ASN A 32 -4.71 -4.14 5.54
C ASN A 32 -4.37 -3.02 4.55
N VAL A 33 -4.31 -1.79 5.03
CA VAL A 33 -3.82 -0.64 4.26
C VAL A 33 -2.86 0.14 5.16
N PHE A 34 -1.68 0.44 4.66
CA PHE A 34 -0.62 1.09 5.42
C PHE A 34 -0.25 2.40 4.74
N VAL A 35 -0.44 3.51 5.45
CA VAL A 35 -0.08 4.84 4.97
C VAL A 35 1.28 5.21 5.57
N PHE A 36 2.24 5.45 4.71
CA PHE A 36 3.58 5.84 5.12
C PHE A 36 3.66 7.36 5.31
N PRO A 37 4.57 7.84 6.17
CA PRO A 37 4.63 9.27 6.48
C PRO A 37 5.07 10.15 5.31
N GLU A 38 5.86 9.61 4.38
CA GLU A 38 6.26 10.33 3.17
C GLU A 38 6.64 9.34 2.07
N LEU A 39 6.86 9.88 0.87
CA LEU A 39 7.07 9.07 -0.33
C LEU A 39 8.32 8.18 -0.25
N GLN A 40 9.40 8.69 0.32
CA GLN A 40 10.67 7.93 0.37
C GLN A 40 10.51 6.67 1.22
N SER A 41 9.89 6.77 2.38
CA SER A 41 9.67 5.59 3.22
C SER A 41 8.73 4.58 2.57
N GLY A 42 7.71 5.07 1.88
CA GLY A 42 6.82 4.21 1.11
C GLY A 42 7.54 3.49 -0.02
N ASN A 43 8.38 4.20 -0.76
CA ASN A 43 9.18 3.61 -1.83
C ASN A 43 10.13 2.53 -1.31
N ILE A 44 10.82 2.80 -0.21
CA ILE A 44 11.71 1.81 0.40
C ILE A 44 10.91 0.59 0.83
N GLY A 45 9.81 0.82 1.52
CA GLY A 45 8.98 -0.27 2.08
C GLY A 45 8.46 -1.22 1.02
N TYR A 46 7.83 -0.71 -0.03
CA TYR A 46 7.26 -1.60 -1.04
C TYR A 46 8.34 -2.30 -1.86
N LYS A 47 9.47 -1.63 -2.12
CA LYS A 47 10.57 -2.24 -2.87
C LYS A 47 11.25 -3.36 -2.08
N ILE A 48 11.40 -3.20 -0.77
CA ILE A 48 11.90 -4.26 0.09
C ILE A 48 10.95 -5.45 0.06
N ALA A 49 9.65 -5.22 0.22
CA ALA A 49 8.65 -6.28 0.18
C ALA A 49 8.69 -7.01 -1.17
N GLN A 50 8.75 -6.26 -2.26
CA GLN A 50 8.79 -6.83 -3.60
C GLN A 50 10.07 -7.65 -3.84
N ARG A 51 11.24 -7.04 -3.58
CA ARG A 51 12.53 -7.62 -3.97
C ARG A 51 13.02 -8.70 -3.02
N LEU A 52 12.83 -8.52 -1.73
CA LEU A 52 13.27 -9.47 -0.71
C LEU A 52 12.15 -10.38 -0.24
N GLY A 53 10.94 -9.89 -0.19
CA GLY A 53 9.79 -10.65 0.32
C GLY A 53 9.02 -11.43 -0.73
N GLY A 54 9.31 -11.25 -2.01
CA GLY A 54 8.62 -11.95 -3.08
C GLY A 54 7.20 -11.49 -3.36
N PHE A 55 6.84 -10.30 -2.88
CA PHE A 55 5.51 -9.74 -3.14
C PHE A 55 5.45 -9.12 -4.53
N GLU A 56 4.27 -9.16 -5.12
CA GLU A 56 4.02 -8.47 -6.37
C GLU A 56 3.71 -7.00 -6.10
N ALA A 57 4.38 -6.09 -6.81
CA ALA A 57 4.12 -4.67 -6.73
C ALA A 57 3.36 -4.22 -7.96
N ILE A 58 2.17 -3.68 -7.77
CA ILE A 58 1.32 -3.17 -8.84
C ILE A 58 1.06 -1.69 -8.57
N GLY A 59 1.41 -0.84 -9.51
CA GLY A 59 1.27 0.60 -9.35
C GLY A 59 2.37 1.37 -10.07
N PRO A 60 2.49 2.67 -9.80
CA PRO A 60 1.69 3.44 -8.85
C PRO A 60 0.24 3.66 -9.31
N VAL A 61 -0.65 3.80 -8.34
CA VAL A 61 -2.06 4.14 -8.56
C VAL A 61 -2.31 5.50 -7.92
N LEU A 62 -2.61 6.51 -8.73
CA LEU A 62 -2.87 7.85 -8.25
C LEU A 62 -4.32 7.98 -7.79
N GLN A 63 -4.52 8.65 -6.67
CA GLN A 63 -5.85 8.87 -6.09
C GLN A 63 -6.15 10.36 -6.00
N GLY A 64 -7.43 10.71 -5.92
CA GLY A 64 -7.88 12.07 -5.71
C GLY A 64 -7.96 12.91 -6.97
N LEU A 65 -7.75 12.35 -8.13
CA LEU A 65 -7.89 13.05 -9.40
C LEU A 65 -9.33 12.97 -9.91
N ASN A 66 -9.75 13.98 -10.65
CA ASN A 66 -11.10 14.00 -11.25
C ASN A 66 -11.30 12.85 -12.25
N LYS A 67 -10.26 12.51 -12.97
CA LYS A 67 -10.25 11.37 -13.89
C LYS A 67 -8.99 10.55 -13.62
N PRO A 68 -9.06 9.24 -13.80
CA PRO A 68 -7.92 8.39 -13.49
C PRO A 68 -6.76 8.62 -14.45
N VAL A 69 -5.59 8.73 -13.87
CA VAL A 69 -4.31 8.79 -14.57
C VAL A 69 -3.35 7.92 -13.80
N SER A 70 -2.59 7.11 -14.49
CA SER A 70 -1.57 6.26 -13.88
C SER A 70 -0.23 6.51 -14.52
N ASP A 71 0.82 6.24 -13.77
CA ASP A 71 2.20 6.37 -14.19
C ASP A 71 2.89 5.02 -14.07
N LEU A 72 4.05 4.89 -14.67
CA LEU A 72 4.85 3.67 -14.64
C LEU A 72 6.29 4.01 -14.32
N SER A 73 6.95 3.15 -13.56
CA SER A 73 8.36 3.32 -13.27
C SER A 73 9.21 2.95 -14.49
N ARG A 74 10.47 3.41 -14.49
CA ARG A 74 11.44 3.08 -15.55
C ARG A 74 11.75 1.60 -15.65
N GLY A 75 11.56 0.87 -14.55
CA GLY A 75 11.79 -0.57 -14.51
C GLY A 75 10.56 -1.41 -14.82
N SER A 76 9.50 -0.80 -15.34
CA SER A 76 8.26 -1.51 -15.67
C SER A 76 8.46 -2.47 -16.81
N VAL A 77 7.82 -3.63 -16.70
CA VAL A 77 7.75 -4.64 -17.75
C VAL A 77 6.34 -4.66 -18.34
N GLU A 78 6.15 -5.41 -19.43
CA GLU A 78 4.88 -5.49 -20.15
C GLU A 78 3.71 -5.85 -19.23
N GLU A 79 3.91 -6.80 -18.31
CA GLU A 79 2.87 -7.23 -17.37
C GLU A 79 2.44 -6.10 -16.44
N ASP A 80 3.36 -5.24 -16.02
CA ASP A 80 3.06 -4.07 -15.19
C ASP A 80 2.15 -3.09 -15.93
N VAL A 81 2.45 -2.84 -17.20
CA VAL A 81 1.63 -1.98 -18.06
C VAL A 81 0.21 -2.52 -18.17
N TYR A 82 0.08 -3.81 -18.40
CA TYR A 82 -1.22 -4.48 -18.52
C TYR A 82 -2.03 -4.33 -17.24
N LYS A 83 -1.44 -4.62 -16.09
CA LYS A 83 -2.14 -4.56 -14.81
C LYS A 83 -2.55 -3.14 -14.43
N VAL A 84 -1.66 -2.17 -14.63
CA VAL A 84 -1.96 -0.76 -14.33
C VAL A 84 -3.04 -0.23 -15.26
N ALA A 85 -3.04 -0.64 -16.53
CA ALA A 85 -4.08 -0.26 -17.48
C ALA A 85 -5.46 -0.76 -17.02
N ILE A 86 -5.55 -2.00 -16.54
CA ILE A 86 -6.81 -2.56 -16.00
C ILE A 86 -7.28 -1.76 -14.78
N ILE A 87 -6.39 -1.46 -13.86
CA ILE A 87 -6.73 -0.70 -12.65
C ILE A 87 -7.22 0.70 -13.03
N THR A 88 -6.54 1.37 -13.96
CA THR A 88 -6.92 2.71 -14.40
C THR A 88 -8.30 2.69 -15.06
N ALA A 89 -8.58 1.70 -15.88
CA ALA A 89 -9.90 1.51 -16.49
C ALA A 89 -10.98 1.26 -15.43
N ALA A 90 -10.69 0.47 -14.42
CA ALA A 90 -11.61 0.21 -13.31
C ALA A 90 -11.90 1.48 -12.51
N GLN A 91 -10.87 2.32 -12.27
CA GLN A 91 -11.05 3.61 -11.61
C GLN A 91 -11.98 4.53 -12.39
N ALA A 92 -11.96 4.48 -13.71
CA ALA A 92 -12.83 5.30 -14.56
C ALA A 92 -14.32 4.95 -14.40
N LEU A 93 -14.61 3.75 -13.90
CA LEU A 93 -15.99 3.27 -13.68
C LEU A 93 -16.49 3.53 -12.26
N MET A 94 -15.65 4.07 -11.39
CA MET A 94 -16.00 4.31 -9.99
C MET A 94 -16.70 5.64 -9.78
#